data_4e1b597e18574ec1fd67542361f478a1
#
_entry.id   4e1b597e18574ec1fd67542361f478a1
#
_cell.length_a   1.000
_cell.length_b   1.000
_cell.length_c   1.000
_cell.angle_alpha   90.00
_cell.angle_beta   90.00
_cell.angle_gamma   90.00
#
_symmetry.space_group_name_H-M   'P 1'
#
loop_
_entity.id
_entity.type
_entity.pdbx_description
1 polymer ?
#
loop_
_entity_poly.entity_id
_entity_poly.type
_entity_poly.pdbx_seq_one_letter_code
_entity_poly.pdbx_strand_id
1 'polypeptide(L)'
;IRRRIGHSRRVGILLSGGYDSGSNLAALRSIYDGQIDSYSVGFKGDAWTELPMARLMSETFGTRHHEYEIDGTETSALPDIVRFLGEPFMEGGLMVNYCAMHMIGDDKPDVILGGDGSDQYFGTSGREVALHYLSARIGLRPLLRGISRLLEHETFDTGGKLSRINFHLDKILHILEGERFGFSDSALCALLQNPKEDFEPVKSLRPDIHSFEHLYAQHAILSDLETVINRIILFKASSMGRILCIDT
;
A
#
# COMPACT_ATOMS: atom_id res chain seq x y z
N ILE A 1 8.25 -15.15 -10.09
CA ILE A 1 8.42 -16.09 -8.97
C ILE A 1 9.65 -16.97 -9.21
N ARG A 2 9.72 -17.81 -10.27
CA ARG A 2 10.83 -18.77 -10.53
C ARG A 2 12.23 -18.16 -10.38
N ARG A 3 12.45 -16.94 -10.89
CA ARG A 3 13.74 -16.24 -10.76
C ARG A 3 14.08 -15.85 -9.33
N ARG A 4 13.06 -15.58 -8.50
CA ARG A 4 13.24 -15.15 -7.10
C ARG A 4 13.52 -16.32 -6.18
N ILE A 5 12.80 -17.43 -6.34
CA ILE A 5 13.00 -18.60 -5.50
C ILE A 5 14.31 -19.35 -5.80
N GLY A 6 14.82 -19.27 -7.06
CA GLY A 6 16.08 -19.89 -7.45
C GLY A 6 16.20 -21.35 -7.00
N HIS A 7 17.20 -21.62 -6.16
CA HIS A 7 17.46 -22.92 -5.54
C HIS A 7 17.08 -22.96 -4.05
N SER A 8 16.23 -22.05 -3.59
CA SER A 8 15.79 -21.97 -2.20
C SER A 8 15.15 -23.28 -1.73
N ARG A 9 15.52 -23.72 -0.54
CA ARG A 9 14.96 -24.93 0.07
C ARG A 9 13.72 -24.65 0.90
N ARG A 10 13.61 -23.44 1.44
CA ARG A 10 12.47 -22.95 2.23
C ARG A 10 11.99 -21.63 1.67
N VAL A 11 10.76 -21.61 1.26
CA VAL A 11 10.12 -20.41 0.67
C VAL A 11 9.00 -19.94 1.58
N GLY A 12 9.08 -18.68 2.00
CA GLY A 12 8.03 -17.99 2.72
C GLY A 12 7.13 -17.17 1.79
N ILE A 13 5.88 -17.00 2.18
CA ILE A 13 4.94 -16.11 1.50
C ILE A 13 4.07 -15.34 2.51
N LEU A 14 3.95 -14.03 2.32
CA LEU A 14 2.96 -13.23 3.02
C LEU A 14 1.58 -13.50 2.39
N LEU A 15 0.65 -13.98 3.19
CA LEU A 15 -0.68 -14.41 2.75
C LEU A 15 -1.77 -13.63 3.48
N SER A 16 -2.38 -12.66 2.79
CA SER A 16 -3.45 -11.85 3.39
C SER A 16 -4.83 -12.52 3.31
N GLY A 17 -5.02 -13.46 2.40
CA GLY A 17 -6.34 -13.99 2.05
C GLY A 17 -6.97 -13.30 0.84
N GLY A 18 -6.37 -12.21 0.35
CA GLY A 18 -6.78 -11.51 -0.87
C GLY A 18 -6.33 -12.21 -2.15
N TYR A 19 -6.86 -11.75 -3.30
CA TYR A 19 -6.57 -12.34 -4.61
C TYR A 19 -5.09 -12.28 -4.99
N ASP A 20 -4.39 -11.22 -4.65
CA ASP A 20 -2.99 -10.99 -5.06
C ASP A 20 -2.05 -11.98 -4.40
N SER A 21 -2.11 -12.07 -3.07
CA SER A 21 -1.31 -13.03 -2.32
C SER A 21 -1.69 -14.48 -2.63
N GLY A 22 -2.99 -14.75 -2.81
CA GLY A 22 -3.50 -16.06 -3.20
C GLY A 22 -3.05 -16.49 -4.58
N SER A 23 -3.06 -15.58 -5.57
CA SER A 23 -2.57 -15.84 -6.92
C SER A 23 -1.07 -16.14 -6.93
N ASN A 24 -0.30 -15.40 -6.12
CA ASN A 24 1.13 -15.67 -5.96
C ASN A 24 1.38 -17.03 -5.31
N LEU A 25 0.58 -17.43 -4.32
CA LEU A 25 0.67 -18.75 -3.70
C LEU A 25 0.33 -19.87 -4.70
N ALA A 26 -0.74 -19.72 -5.47
CA ALA A 26 -1.11 -20.69 -6.50
C ALA A 26 -0.01 -20.84 -7.57
N ALA A 27 0.53 -19.72 -8.05
CA ALA A 27 1.63 -19.71 -9.01
C ALA A 27 2.92 -20.31 -8.41
N LEU A 28 3.21 -20.03 -7.13
CA LEU A 28 4.35 -20.63 -6.45
C LEU A 28 4.21 -22.14 -6.35
N ARG A 29 3.05 -22.63 -5.89
CA ARG A 29 2.79 -24.07 -5.75
C ARG A 29 2.85 -24.81 -7.08
N SER A 30 2.49 -24.16 -8.19
CA SER A 30 2.58 -24.78 -9.52
C SER A 30 3.99 -25.04 -10.03
N ILE A 31 5.01 -24.44 -9.41
CA ILE A 31 6.42 -24.51 -9.86
C ILE A 31 7.40 -24.93 -8.75
N TYR A 32 6.91 -25.15 -7.54
CA TYR A 32 7.73 -25.47 -6.38
C TYR A 32 7.07 -26.53 -5.51
N ASP A 33 7.67 -27.70 -5.44
CA ASP A 33 7.16 -28.86 -4.69
C ASP A 33 7.66 -28.93 -3.24
N GLY A 34 8.57 -28.03 -2.86
CA GLY A 34 9.14 -27.97 -1.52
C GLY A 34 8.19 -27.40 -0.47
N GLN A 35 8.68 -27.31 0.75
CA GLN A 35 7.93 -26.71 1.86
C GLN A 35 7.74 -25.20 1.63
N ILE A 36 6.49 -24.76 1.70
CA ILE A 36 6.11 -23.34 1.71
C ILE A 36 5.62 -22.98 3.11
N ASP A 37 6.18 -21.94 3.68
CA ASP A 37 5.70 -21.31 4.91
C ASP A 37 4.85 -20.08 4.57
N SER A 38 3.58 -20.03 5.02
CA SER A 38 2.72 -18.89 4.78
C SER A 38 2.48 -18.12 6.08
N TYR A 39 2.53 -16.79 6.01
CA TYR A 39 2.44 -15.90 7.16
C TYR A 39 1.28 -14.92 7.00
N SER A 40 0.41 -14.87 7.99
CA SER A 40 -0.75 -13.98 8.02
C SER A 40 -0.81 -13.21 9.32
N VAL A 41 -1.18 -11.94 9.22
CA VAL A 41 -1.38 -11.07 10.38
C VAL A 41 -2.78 -10.47 10.29
N GLY A 42 -3.53 -10.53 11.38
CA GLY A 42 -4.84 -9.92 11.52
C GLY A 42 -4.96 -9.13 12.81
N PHE A 43 -6.12 -8.55 13.05
CA PHE A 43 -6.44 -7.84 14.29
C PHE A 43 -7.47 -8.62 15.09
N LYS A 44 -7.21 -8.78 16.36
CA LYS A 44 -8.11 -9.50 17.28
C LYS A 44 -9.47 -8.83 17.35
N GLY A 45 -10.52 -9.60 17.07
CA GLY A 45 -11.88 -9.10 17.10
C GLY A 45 -12.31 -8.26 15.89
N ASP A 46 -11.49 -8.17 14.85
CA ASP A 46 -11.87 -7.51 13.62
C ASP A 46 -12.89 -8.36 12.82
N ALA A 47 -14.08 -7.78 12.61
CA ALA A 47 -15.14 -8.41 11.82
C ALA A 47 -14.80 -8.55 10.32
N TRP A 48 -13.81 -7.83 9.83
CA TRP A 48 -13.35 -7.82 8.44
C TRP A 48 -12.04 -8.57 8.23
N THR A 49 -11.64 -9.38 9.20
CA THR A 49 -10.40 -10.14 9.11
C THR A 49 -10.38 -11.07 7.92
N GLU A 50 -9.27 -11.08 7.19
CA GLU A 50 -9.03 -11.98 6.04
C GLU A 50 -8.41 -13.33 6.47
N LEU A 51 -8.09 -13.52 7.76
CA LEU A 51 -7.46 -14.74 8.27
C LEU A 51 -8.20 -16.04 7.91
N PRO A 52 -9.57 -16.12 7.97
CA PRO A 52 -10.26 -17.34 7.56
C PRO A 52 -9.99 -17.72 6.10
N MET A 53 -9.87 -16.74 5.22
CA MET A 53 -9.57 -16.98 3.80
C MET A 53 -8.11 -17.39 3.62
N ALA A 54 -7.19 -16.78 4.35
CA ALA A 54 -5.78 -17.17 4.36
C ALA A 54 -5.59 -18.64 4.81
N ARG A 55 -6.31 -19.07 5.86
CA ARG A 55 -6.32 -20.48 6.31
C ARG A 55 -6.81 -21.41 5.21
N LEU A 56 -7.94 -21.09 4.58
CA LEU A 56 -8.48 -21.89 3.48
C LEU A 56 -7.48 -22.03 2.32
N MET A 57 -6.83 -20.93 1.94
CA MET A 57 -5.79 -20.96 0.90
C MET A 57 -4.59 -21.82 1.34
N SER A 58 -4.14 -21.66 2.58
CA SER A 58 -3.05 -22.46 3.14
C SER A 58 -3.35 -23.95 3.11
N GLU A 59 -4.53 -24.36 3.54
CA GLU A 59 -4.99 -25.76 3.50
C GLU A 59 -5.06 -26.27 2.06
N THR A 60 -5.63 -25.46 1.14
CA THR A 60 -5.80 -25.82 -0.27
C THR A 60 -4.47 -26.07 -0.97
N PHE A 61 -3.47 -25.24 -0.69
CA PHE A 61 -2.17 -25.31 -1.34
C PHE A 61 -1.10 -26.05 -0.51
N GLY A 62 -1.47 -26.58 0.66
CA GLY A 62 -0.59 -27.40 1.50
C GLY A 62 0.62 -26.62 2.01
N THR A 63 0.42 -25.46 2.61
CA THR A 63 1.50 -24.69 3.25
C THR A 63 1.54 -24.95 4.75
N ARG A 64 2.69 -24.69 5.38
CA ARG A 64 2.78 -24.57 6.82
C ARG A 64 2.40 -23.15 7.19
N HIS A 65 1.21 -22.99 7.78
CA HIS A 65 0.62 -21.69 8.04
C HIS A 65 0.96 -21.17 9.43
N HIS A 66 1.35 -19.89 9.46
CA HIS A 66 1.65 -19.14 10.67
C HIS A 66 0.73 -17.92 10.73
N GLU A 67 0.03 -17.78 11.83
CA GLU A 67 -0.87 -16.64 12.06
C GLU A 67 -0.47 -15.86 13.29
N TYR A 68 -0.69 -14.55 13.22
CA TYR A 68 -0.56 -13.65 14.34
C TYR A 68 -1.77 -12.71 14.42
N GLU A 69 -2.37 -12.61 15.58
CA GLU A 69 -3.45 -11.64 15.84
C GLU A 69 -2.93 -10.52 16.73
N ILE A 70 -2.89 -9.30 16.17
CA ILE A 70 -2.54 -8.08 16.90
C ILE A 70 -3.65 -7.78 17.89
N ASP A 71 -3.30 -7.61 19.16
CA ASP A 71 -4.24 -7.29 20.23
C ASP A 71 -3.99 -5.94 20.93
N GLY A 72 -2.97 -5.22 20.45
CA GLY A 72 -2.55 -3.90 20.93
C GLY A 72 -1.34 -3.92 21.87
N THR A 73 -0.89 -5.06 22.35
CA THR A 73 0.31 -5.17 23.18
C THR A 73 1.58 -4.84 22.39
N GLU A 74 1.55 -5.03 21.09
CA GLU A 74 2.63 -4.73 20.13
C GLU A 74 2.97 -3.24 20.06
N THR A 75 2.07 -2.37 20.52
CA THR A 75 2.34 -0.92 20.60
C THR A 75 3.56 -0.60 21.48
N SER A 76 3.96 -1.51 22.34
CA SER A 76 5.20 -1.43 23.10
C SER A 76 6.45 -1.36 22.23
N ALA A 77 6.41 -1.87 20.99
CA ALA A 77 7.50 -1.82 20.02
C ALA A 77 7.61 -0.46 19.28
N LEU A 78 6.57 0.38 19.34
CA LEU A 78 6.53 1.65 18.60
C LEU A 78 7.73 2.58 18.87
N PRO A 79 8.19 2.77 20.13
CA PRO A 79 9.35 3.63 20.39
C PRO A 79 10.61 3.17 19.67
N ASP A 80 10.84 1.87 19.57
CA ASP A 80 12.00 1.31 18.90
C ASP A 80 11.87 1.40 17.38
N ILE A 81 10.68 1.16 16.86
CA ILE A 81 10.35 1.34 15.44
C ILE A 81 10.60 2.81 15.02
N VAL A 82 10.04 3.77 15.76
CA VAL A 82 10.22 5.21 15.48
C VAL A 82 11.68 5.62 15.58
N ARG A 83 12.39 5.15 16.60
CA ARG A 83 13.83 5.44 16.75
C ARG A 83 14.65 4.89 15.59
N PHE A 84 14.30 3.71 15.08
CA PHE A 84 14.98 3.10 13.94
C PHE A 84 14.70 3.83 12.63
N LEU A 85 13.45 4.21 12.39
CA LEU A 85 13.06 4.93 11.18
C LEU A 85 13.69 6.34 11.14
N GLY A 86 13.84 6.98 12.29
CA GLY A 86 14.44 8.31 12.42
C GLY A 86 13.54 9.46 11.96
N GLU A 87 12.35 9.16 11.46
CA GLU A 87 11.36 10.14 10.95
C GLU A 87 9.93 9.66 11.21
N PRO A 88 8.93 10.58 11.20
CA PRO A 88 7.53 10.20 11.26
C PRO A 88 7.12 9.38 10.04
N PHE A 89 6.42 8.28 10.28
CA PHE A 89 5.93 7.40 9.23
C PHE A 89 4.43 7.17 9.40
N MET A 90 3.63 7.53 8.41
CA MET A 90 2.16 7.62 8.52
C MET A 90 1.39 6.43 7.93
N GLU A 91 2.05 5.42 7.41
CA GLU A 91 1.34 4.30 6.79
C GLU A 91 0.89 3.28 7.84
N GLY A 92 -0.42 2.93 7.82
CA GLY A 92 -1.06 2.12 8.87
C GLY A 92 -0.62 0.66 8.94
N GLY A 93 0.03 0.12 7.91
CA GLY A 93 0.50 -1.26 7.87
C GLY A 93 1.84 -1.51 8.58
N LEU A 94 2.42 -0.49 9.24
CA LEU A 94 3.75 -0.62 9.85
C LEU A 94 3.80 -1.71 10.93
N MET A 95 2.82 -1.75 11.82
CA MET A 95 2.73 -2.76 12.88
C MET A 95 2.46 -4.15 12.32
N VAL A 96 1.61 -4.26 11.30
CA VAL A 96 1.34 -5.52 10.61
C VAL A 96 2.63 -6.09 10.01
N ASN A 97 3.42 -5.25 9.33
CA ASN A 97 4.72 -5.65 8.80
C ASN A 97 5.71 -6.05 9.90
N TYR A 98 5.76 -5.30 11.00
CA TYR A 98 6.61 -5.64 12.13
C TYR A 98 6.29 -7.03 12.69
N CYS A 99 5.02 -7.32 12.94
CA CYS A 99 4.57 -8.62 13.43
C CYS A 99 4.83 -9.75 12.43
N ALA A 100 4.59 -9.50 11.14
CA ALA A 100 4.89 -10.46 10.08
C ALA A 100 6.39 -10.79 10.03
N MET A 101 7.25 -9.77 10.02
CA MET A 101 8.70 -9.98 9.99
C MET A 101 9.22 -10.65 11.27
N HIS A 102 8.58 -10.42 12.41
CA HIS A 102 8.93 -11.11 13.66
C HIS A 102 8.68 -12.61 13.54
N MET A 103 7.50 -13.04 13.07
CA MET A 103 7.23 -14.47 12.82
C MET A 103 8.22 -15.08 11.81
N ILE A 104 8.53 -14.34 10.74
CA ILE A 104 9.46 -14.77 9.70
C ILE A 104 10.87 -14.95 10.25
N GLY A 105 11.31 -14.05 11.16
CA GLY A 105 12.61 -14.11 11.79
C GLY A 105 12.84 -15.39 12.61
N ASP A 106 11.79 -15.93 13.21
CA ASP A 106 11.85 -17.20 13.95
C ASP A 106 12.03 -18.42 13.01
N ASP A 107 11.41 -18.38 11.84
CA ASP A 107 11.44 -19.49 10.88
C ASP A 107 12.61 -19.45 9.89
N LYS A 108 13.12 -18.29 9.58
CA LYS A 108 14.25 -18.03 8.66
C LYS A 108 14.12 -18.74 7.31
N PRO A 109 13.09 -18.44 6.51
CA PRO A 109 13.04 -18.93 5.13
C PRO A 109 14.16 -18.29 4.28
N ASP A 110 14.60 -18.98 3.22
CA ASP A 110 15.64 -18.48 2.31
C ASP A 110 15.16 -17.28 1.46
N VAL A 111 13.87 -17.24 1.20
CA VAL A 111 13.23 -16.17 0.41
C VAL A 111 11.79 -15.99 0.85
N ILE A 112 11.32 -14.73 0.82
CA ILE A 112 9.93 -14.37 1.12
C ILE A 112 9.32 -13.69 -0.11
N LEU A 113 8.10 -14.10 -0.43
CA LEU A 113 7.29 -13.50 -1.48
C LEU A 113 6.16 -12.68 -0.87
N GLY A 114 5.89 -11.51 -1.43
CA GLY A 114 4.75 -10.65 -1.10
C GLY A 114 3.77 -10.53 -2.26
N GLY A 115 2.65 -9.86 -2.01
CA GLY A 115 1.62 -9.53 -3.01
C GLY A 115 1.73 -8.10 -3.56
N ASP A 116 2.65 -7.31 -3.03
CA ASP A 116 2.77 -5.89 -3.36
C ASP A 116 3.07 -5.66 -4.85
N GLY A 117 2.43 -4.64 -5.42
CA GLY A 117 2.58 -4.28 -6.82
C GLY A 117 1.58 -4.94 -7.78
N SER A 118 0.75 -5.87 -7.31
CA SER A 118 -0.23 -6.55 -8.16
C SER A 118 -1.22 -5.57 -8.78
N ASP A 119 -1.78 -4.67 -8.00
CA ASP A 119 -2.71 -3.64 -8.47
C ASP A 119 -2.12 -2.76 -9.58
N GLN A 120 -0.84 -2.41 -9.47
CA GLN A 120 -0.14 -1.57 -10.43
C GLN A 120 0.13 -2.29 -11.74
N TYR A 121 0.43 -3.58 -11.69
CA TYR A 121 0.75 -4.37 -12.88
C TYR A 121 -0.49 -4.98 -13.55
N PHE A 122 -1.49 -5.39 -12.77
CA PHE A 122 -2.68 -6.07 -13.29
C PHE A 122 -3.93 -5.18 -13.30
N GLY A 123 -3.84 -4.00 -12.75
CA GLY A 123 -4.85 -2.96 -12.76
C GLY A 123 -5.73 -2.94 -11.51
N THR A 124 -6.19 -1.73 -11.22
CA THR A 124 -7.22 -1.43 -10.21
C THR A 124 -8.52 -1.06 -10.90
N SER A 125 -9.52 -0.60 -10.14
CA SER A 125 -10.79 -0.14 -10.72
C SER A 125 -10.65 1.00 -11.73
N GLY A 126 -9.56 1.76 -11.69
CA GLY A 126 -9.29 2.91 -12.56
C GLY A 126 -10.35 4.02 -12.49
N ARG A 127 -11.23 3.97 -11.50
CA ARG A 127 -12.39 4.86 -11.38
C ARG A 127 -11.99 6.33 -11.30
N GLU A 128 -11.04 6.64 -10.43
CA GLU A 128 -10.54 8.01 -10.24
C GLU A 128 -9.86 8.52 -11.50
N VAL A 129 -9.07 7.67 -12.17
CA VAL A 129 -8.42 7.99 -13.44
C VAL A 129 -9.45 8.28 -14.53
N ALA A 130 -10.51 7.47 -14.63
CA ALA A 130 -11.58 7.68 -15.57
C ALA A 130 -12.32 8.99 -15.32
N LEU A 131 -12.63 9.31 -14.06
CA LEU A 131 -13.30 10.56 -13.69
C LEU A 131 -12.40 11.78 -13.95
N HIS A 132 -11.08 11.65 -13.70
CA HIS A 132 -10.12 12.68 -14.07
C HIS A 132 -10.11 12.95 -15.57
N TYR A 133 -9.99 11.89 -16.37
CA TYR A 133 -9.98 11.98 -17.83
C TYR A 133 -11.26 12.63 -18.38
N LEU A 134 -12.42 12.15 -17.95
CA LEU A 134 -13.72 12.67 -18.37
C LEU A 134 -13.90 14.13 -17.96
N SER A 135 -13.59 14.49 -16.71
CA SER A 135 -13.72 15.86 -16.21
C SER A 135 -12.87 16.86 -16.97
N ALA A 136 -11.68 16.42 -17.41
CA ALA A 136 -10.80 17.22 -18.26
C ALA A 136 -11.42 17.44 -19.64
N ARG A 137 -11.93 16.37 -20.23
CA ARG A 137 -12.45 16.37 -21.60
C ARG A 137 -13.72 17.19 -21.77
N ILE A 138 -14.59 17.21 -20.76
CA ILE A 138 -15.85 17.98 -20.77
C ILE A 138 -15.74 19.36 -20.09
N GLY A 139 -14.53 19.75 -19.68
CA GLY A 139 -14.27 21.06 -19.09
C GLY A 139 -14.83 21.27 -17.67
N LEU A 140 -15.12 20.19 -16.92
CA LEU A 140 -15.66 20.27 -15.54
C LEU A 140 -14.61 20.54 -14.47
N ARG A 141 -13.32 20.46 -14.77
CA ARG A 141 -12.25 20.66 -13.77
C ARG A 141 -12.33 21.95 -12.97
N PRO A 142 -12.62 23.15 -13.59
CA PRO A 142 -12.76 24.38 -12.81
C PRO A 142 -13.89 24.33 -11.78
N LEU A 143 -15.01 23.69 -12.15
CA LEU A 143 -16.14 23.49 -11.23
C LEU A 143 -15.76 22.56 -10.07
N LEU A 144 -15.13 21.43 -10.36
CA LEU A 144 -14.69 20.49 -9.34
C LEU A 144 -13.66 21.11 -8.39
N ARG A 145 -12.72 21.93 -8.89
CA ARG A 145 -11.80 22.72 -8.06
C ARG A 145 -12.51 23.72 -7.17
N GLY A 146 -13.56 24.38 -7.69
CA GLY A 146 -14.41 25.28 -6.90
C GLY A 146 -15.09 24.54 -5.75
N ILE A 147 -15.67 23.38 -6.03
CA ILE A 147 -16.32 22.54 -5.01
C ILE A 147 -15.30 22.06 -3.98
N SER A 148 -14.13 21.56 -4.40
CA SER A 148 -13.08 21.12 -3.49
C SER A 148 -12.66 22.23 -2.53
N ARG A 149 -12.41 23.43 -3.02
CA ARG A 149 -12.06 24.60 -2.19
C ARG A 149 -13.14 24.97 -1.17
N LEU A 150 -14.41 24.87 -1.54
CA LEU A 150 -15.52 25.12 -0.61
C LEU A 150 -15.59 24.07 0.49
N LEU A 151 -15.33 22.81 0.14
CA LEU A 151 -15.34 21.70 1.09
C LEU A 151 -14.09 21.70 2.01
N GLU A 152 -12.95 22.20 1.55
CA GLU A 152 -11.72 22.33 2.36
C GLU A 152 -11.92 23.21 3.59
N HIS A 153 -12.75 24.23 3.51
CA HIS A 153 -12.99 25.15 4.63
C HIS A 153 -13.76 24.51 5.80
N GLU A 154 -14.45 23.38 5.56
CA GLU A 154 -15.32 22.75 6.55
C GLU A 154 -14.73 21.46 7.18
N THR A 155 -13.57 20.97 6.73
CA THR A 155 -13.17 19.58 6.92
C THR A 155 -11.96 19.35 7.80
N PHE A 156 -11.86 20.01 8.95
CA PHE A 156 -11.00 19.48 10.03
C PHE A 156 -11.63 18.26 10.73
N ASP A 157 -12.84 17.86 10.35
CA ASP A 157 -13.49 16.65 10.86
C ASP A 157 -13.15 15.45 9.97
N THR A 158 -12.17 14.65 10.40
CA THR A 158 -11.60 13.53 9.67
C THR A 158 -12.53 12.34 9.42
N GLY A 159 -13.80 12.39 9.85
CA GLY A 159 -14.75 11.29 9.74
C GLY A 159 -16.05 11.59 8.99
N GLY A 160 -16.33 12.83 8.65
CA GLY A 160 -17.60 13.26 8.06
C GLY A 160 -17.79 12.84 6.59
N LYS A 161 -19.04 12.78 6.15
CA LYS A 161 -19.37 12.48 4.74
C LYS A 161 -18.73 13.50 3.77
N LEU A 162 -18.66 14.78 4.15
CA LEU A 162 -18.06 15.84 3.35
C LEU A 162 -16.55 15.67 3.20
N SER A 163 -15.85 15.24 4.27
CA SER A 163 -14.44 14.91 4.22
C SER A 163 -14.14 13.79 3.22
N ARG A 164 -14.95 12.74 3.21
CA ARG A 164 -14.81 11.64 2.22
C ARG A 164 -15.03 12.10 0.80
N ILE A 165 -16.02 12.98 0.56
CA ILE A 165 -16.28 13.55 -0.76
C ILE A 165 -15.09 14.40 -1.20
N ASN A 166 -14.56 15.25 -0.32
CA ASN A 166 -13.40 16.06 -0.64
C ASN A 166 -12.16 15.23 -0.94
N PHE A 167 -11.90 14.17 -0.16
CA PHE A 167 -10.82 13.25 -0.42
C PHE A 167 -10.88 12.60 -1.82
N HIS A 168 -12.07 12.17 -2.26
CA HIS A 168 -12.24 11.62 -3.61
C HIS A 168 -12.12 12.68 -4.70
N LEU A 169 -12.59 13.90 -4.44
CA LEU A 169 -12.42 15.03 -5.38
C LEU A 169 -10.95 15.39 -5.53
N ASP A 170 -10.21 15.44 -4.44
CA ASP A 170 -8.78 15.73 -4.44
C ASP A 170 -8.01 14.65 -5.23
N LYS A 171 -8.28 13.37 -4.99
CA LYS A 171 -7.74 12.29 -5.81
C LYS A 171 -8.01 12.46 -7.30
N ILE A 172 -9.24 12.80 -7.69
CA ILE A 172 -9.60 13.01 -9.09
C ILE A 172 -8.86 14.21 -9.70
N LEU A 173 -8.71 15.28 -8.95
CA LEU A 173 -8.08 16.51 -9.43
C LEU A 173 -6.56 16.35 -9.59
N HIS A 174 -5.92 15.59 -8.72
CA HIS A 174 -4.46 15.47 -8.61
C HIS A 174 -3.92 14.10 -8.99
N ILE A 175 -4.61 13.36 -9.85
CA ILE A 175 -4.31 11.98 -10.23
C ILE A 175 -2.87 11.74 -10.72
N LEU A 176 -2.20 12.77 -11.26
CA LEU A 176 -0.82 12.69 -11.76
C LEU A 176 0.18 13.44 -10.89
N GLU A 177 -0.26 14.04 -9.80
CA GLU A 177 0.60 14.86 -8.94
C GLU A 177 1.20 14.05 -7.77
N GLY A 178 0.95 12.75 -7.75
CA GLY A 178 1.29 11.85 -6.65
C GLY A 178 0.20 11.83 -5.58
N GLU A 179 0.09 10.74 -4.83
CA GLU A 179 -0.83 10.70 -3.71
C GLU A 179 -0.30 11.60 -2.59
N ARG A 180 -1.04 12.66 -2.31
CA ARG A 180 -0.86 13.47 -1.11
C ARG A 180 -1.57 12.75 0.02
N PHE A 181 -0.84 11.89 0.73
CA PHE A 181 -1.41 11.07 1.79
C PHE A 181 -2.12 11.91 2.85
N GLY A 182 -3.44 11.99 2.75
CA GLY A 182 -4.32 12.41 3.83
C GLY A 182 -4.35 13.90 4.17
N PHE A 183 -3.50 14.73 3.57
CA PHE A 183 -3.49 16.17 3.83
C PHE A 183 -3.96 16.95 2.61
N SER A 184 -4.97 17.81 2.81
CA SER A 184 -5.36 18.81 1.82
C SER A 184 -4.29 19.91 1.69
N ASP A 185 -4.27 20.64 0.59
CA ASP A 185 -3.37 21.80 0.43
C ASP A 185 -3.52 22.83 1.55
N SER A 186 -4.76 23.07 2.01
CA SER A 186 -5.03 23.95 3.13
C SER A 186 -4.45 23.44 4.45
N ALA A 187 -4.54 22.14 4.70
CA ALA A 187 -3.93 21.52 5.88
C ALA A 187 -2.40 21.57 5.83
N LEU A 188 -1.79 21.31 4.66
CA LEU A 188 -0.35 21.46 4.47
C LEU A 188 0.10 22.90 4.68
N CYS A 189 -0.63 23.89 4.13
CA CYS A 189 -0.33 25.31 4.36
C CYS A 189 -0.48 25.74 5.83
N ALA A 190 -1.35 25.09 6.60
CA ALA A 190 -1.51 25.36 8.02
C ALA A 190 -0.43 24.69 8.88
N LEU A 191 0.11 23.55 8.45
CA LEU A 191 1.09 22.78 9.19
C LEU A 191 2.54 23.18 8.86
N LEU A 192 2.81 23.56 7.62
CA LEU A 192 4.14 23.90 7.13
C LEU A 192 4.31 25.41 7.00
N GLN A 193 5.45 25.94 7.40
CA GLN A 193 5.75 27.36 7.27
C GLN A 193 5.90 27.79 5.81
N ASN A 194 6.49 26.93 4.96
CA ASN A 194 6.69 27.16 3.53
C ASN A 194 6.33 25.91 2.70
N PRO A 195 5.04 25.55 2.62
CA PRO A 195 4.63 24.29 2.00
C PRO A 195 5.01 24.15 0.52
N LYS A 196 5.28 25.26 -0.17
CA LYS A 196 5.70 25.26 -1.59
C LYS A 196 7.19 24.99 -1.77
N GLU A 197 8.01 25.28 -0.77
CA GLU A 197 9.46 25.04 -0.79
C GLU A 197 9.80 23.67 -0.20
N ASP A 198 9.05 23.27 0.84
CA ASP A 198 9.28 22.02 1.59
C ASP A 198 8.70 20.79 0.88
N PHE A 199 7.77 20.99 -0.04
CA PHE A 199 7.13 19.93 -0.80
C PHE A 199 7.35 20.15 -2.30
N GLU A 200 8.48 19.66 -2.84
CA GLU A 200 8.55 19.44 -4.30
C GLU A 200 7.67 18.23 -4.64
N PRO A 201 6.52 18.44 -5.27
CA PRO A 201 5.79 17.33 -5.85
C PRO A 201 6.75 16.64 -6.83
N VAL A 202 6.76 15.32 -6.83
CA VAL A 202 7.45 14.55 -7.87
C VAL A 202 7.05 15.23 -9.18
N LYS A 203 8.03 15.82 -9.88
CA LYS A 203 7.77 16.57 -11.12
C LYS A 203 7.00 15.63 -12.02
N SER A 204 5.68 15.77 -12.00
CA SER A 204 4.81 14.94 -12.80
C SER A 204 5.26 15.14 -14.23
N LEU A 205 5.76 14.09 -14.86
CA LEU A 205 5.83 14.06 -16.28
C LEU A 205 4.43 14.45 -16.76
N ARG A 206 4.28 15.64 -17.34
CA ARG A 206 3.00 16.04 -17.92
C ARG A 206 2.84 15.21 -19.19
N PRO A 207 2.11 14.11 -19.10
CA PRO A 207 1.94 13.32 -20.30
C PRO A 207 1.05 14.12 -21.26
N ASP A 208 1.39 14.02 -22.49
CA ASP A 208 0.49 14.33 -23.58
C ASP A 208 -0.64 13.30 -23.52
N ILE A 209 -1.73 13.65 -22.83
CA ILE A 209 -2.82 12.71 -22.51
C ILE A 209 -3.72 12.61 -23.73
N HIS A 210 -3.34 11.73 -24.66
CA HIS A 210 -4.10 11.50 -25.89
C HIS A 210 -5.23 10.47 -25.68
N SER A 211 -5.06 9.51 -24.76
CA SER A 211 -6.05 8.48 -24.51
C SER A 211 -6.19 8.15 -23.01
N PHE A 212 -7.32 7.52 -22.65
CA PHE A 212 -7.54 7.02 -21.30
C PHE A 212 -6.53 5.93 -20.92
N GLU A 213 -6.22 5.01 -21.83
CA GLU A 213 -5.29 3.91 -21.61
C GLU A 213 -3.89 4.43 -21.28
N HIS A 214 -3.46 5.47 -21.99
CA HIS A 214 -2.17 6.10 -21.75
C HIS A 214 -2.12 6.77 -20.36
N LEU A 215 -3.18 7.52 -20.01
CA LEU A 215 -3.30 8.12 -18.69
C LEU A 215 -3.30 7.07 -17.58
N TYR A 216 -4.06 5.98 -17.78
CA TYR A 216 -4.14 4.90 -16.81
C TYR A 216 -2.78 4.22 -16.58
N ALA A 217 -2.09 3.87 -17.67
CA ALA A 217 -0.76 3.27 -17.59
C ALA A 217 0.25 4.18 -16.89
N GLN A 218 0.21 5.47 -17.19
CA GLN A 218 1.11 6.43 -16.54
C GLN A 218 0.80 6.63 -15.06
N HIS A 219 -0.48 6.68 -14.69
CA HIS A 219 -0.88 6.75 -13.28
C HIS A 219 -0.35 5.52 -12.53
N ALA A 220 -0.56 4.32 -13.05
CA ALA A 220 -0.08 3.08 -12.42
C ALA A 220 1.44 3.06 -12.27
N ILE A 221 2.18 3.49 -13.29
CA ILE A 221 3.65 3.47 -13.26
C ILE A 221 4.20 4.58 -12.38
N LEU A 222 3.78 5.82 -12.59
CA LEU A 222 4.41 6.98 -11.95
C LEU A 222 3.89 7.25 -10.56
N SER A 223 2.57 7.19 -10.37
CA SER A 223 1.97 7.47 -9.06
C SER A 223 2.13 6.28 -8.13
N ASP A 224 1.69 5.12 -8.56
CA ASP A 224 1.62 3.96 -7.67
C ASP A 224 2.97 3.26 -7.51
N LEU A 225 3.67 2.91 -8.60
CA LEU A 225 4.94 2.20 -8.49
C LEU A 225 6.05 3.08 -7.91
N GLU A 226 6.21 4.30 -8.43
CA GLU A 226 7.29 5.19 -8.01
C GLU A 226 7.06 5.76 -6.60
N THR A 227 5.82 6.08 -6.25
CA THR A 227 5.51 6.74 -4.99
C THR A 227 5.10 5.74 -3.92
N VAL A 228 4.03 4.98 -4.15
CA VAL A 228 3.45 4.09 -3.12
C VAL A 228 4.32 2.87 -2.92
N ILE A 229 4.64 2.12 -3.97
CA ILE A 229 5.37 0.87 -3.82
C ILE A 229 6.81 1.13 -3.38
N ASN A 230 7.57 1.92 -4.14
CA ASN A 230 9.00 2.09 -3.86
C ASN A 230 9.29 2.87 -2.57
N ARG A 231 8.57 3.98 -2.34
CA ARG A 231 8.88 4.88 -1.22
C ARG A 231 8.21 4.52 0.09
N ILE A 232 7.09 3.81 0.05
CA ILE A 232 6.31 3.50 1.24
C ILE A 232 6.33 2.01 1.52
N ILE A 233 5.81 1.17 0.64
CA ILE A 233 5.61 -0.24 0.93
C ILE A 233 6.94 -1.00 1.02
N LEU A 234 7.81 -0.88 0.02
CA LEU A 234 9.11 -1.54 0.04
C LEU A 234 10.03 -0.97 1.12
N PHE A 235 9.99 0.35 1.34
CA PHE A 235 10.72 0.99 2.43
C PHE A 235 10.28 0.45 3.79
N LYS A 236 8.98 0.35 4.04
CA LYS A 236 8.40 -0.23 5.25
C LYS A 236 8.85 -1.68 5.46
N ALA A 237 8.68 -2.52 4.45
CA ALA A 237 9.03 -3.94 4.54
C ALA A 237 10.53 -4.13 4.81
N SER A 238 11.39 -3.43 4.06
CA SER A 238 12.85 -3.52 4.25
C SER A 238 13.30 -2.95 5.59
N SER A 239 12.67 -1.89 6.08
CA SER A 239 12.99 -1.30 7.37
C SER A 239 12.62 -2.24 8.52
N MET A 240 11.44 -2.87 8.47
CA MET A 240 11.04 -3.85 9.49
C MET A 240 11.94 -5.10 9.44
N GLY A 241 12.31 -5.56 8.25
CA GLY A 241 13.30 -6.63 8.11
C GLY A 241 14.64 -6.29 8.79
N ARG A 242 15.16 -5.08 8.56
CA ARG A 242 16.43 -4.63 9.18
C ARG A 242 16.35 -4.52 10.70
N ILE A 243 15.25 -4.00 11.27
CA ILE A 243 15.05 -3.95 12.72
C ILE A 243 15.22 -5.35 13.33
N LEU A 244 14.73 -6.37 12.65
CA LEU A 244 14.70 -7.75 13.12
C LEU A 244 15.86 -8.58 12.57
N CYS A 245 16.87 -7.95 11.94
CA CYS A 245 18.03 -8.60 11.33
C CYS A 245 17.66 -9.67 10.30
N ILE A 246 16.63 -9.42 9.51
CA ILE A 246 16.19 -10.27 8.40
C ILE A 246 16.66 -9.64 7.10
N ASP A 247 17.36 -10.39 6.26
CA ASP A 247 17.73 -9.99 4.91
C ASP A 247 16.47 -10.02 4.02
N THR A 248 16.05 -8.86 3.47
CA THR A 248 14.86 -8.69 2.63
C THR A 248 15.23 -8.31 1.18
#